data_5b74dc4cef28a9fcbccfcff081297928
#
_entry.id   5b74dc4cef28a9fcbccfcff081297928
#
_cell.length_a   1.000
_cell.length_b   1.000
_cell.length_c   1.000
_cell.angle_alpha   90.00
_cell.angle_beta   90.00
_cell.angle_gamma   90.00
#
_symmetry.space_group_name_H-M   'P 1'
#
loop_
_entity.id
_entity.type
_entity.pdbx_description
1 polymer ?
#
loop_
_entity_poly.entity_id
_entity_poly.type
_entity_poly.pdbx_seq_one_letter_code
_entity_poly.pdbx_strand_id
1 'polypeptide(L)'
;MKITINPFDKKSIDKAIKQLEQYKKDFLAKEEIFVKKLAEIGVSVASTGFALADYDGVNDVSVRLEWQGNKAAVIAEGETVGFIEFGTGVKYPEWDNSGMEYTPPKHGTYGKGHGARPKGWYFKPGEGAVQHTYGNPPAEAMRTARDVMIEKVTQIAREVWK
;
A
#
# COMPACT_ATOMS: atom_id res chain seq x y z
N MET A 1 -15.89 -10.40 27.20
CA MET A 1 -15.46 -10.25 28.62
C MET A 1 -16.66 -9.82 29.45
N LYS A 2 -16.87 -10.41 30.64
CA LYS A 2 -17.93 -10.01 31.59
C LYS A 2 -17.28 -9.64 32.92
N ILE A 3 -17.53 -8.41 33.41
CA ILE A 3 -16.99 -7.93 34.69
C ILE A 3 -18.18 -7.68 35.62
N THR A 4 -18.14 -8.26 36.80
CA THR A 4 -19.15 -8.04 37.85
C THR A 4 -18.53 -7.17 38.94
N ILE A 5 -19.23 -6.08 39.30
CA ILE A 5 -18.75 -5.10 40.27
C ILE A 5 -19.74 -5.02 41.43
N ASN A 6 -19.24 -5.10 42.65
CA ASN A 6 -19.98 -4.66 43.83
C ASN A 6 -19.56 -3.22 44.14
N PRO A 7 -20.48 -2.22 43.97
CA PRO A 7 -20.14 -0.81 44.14
C PRO A 7 -19.82 -0.41 45.59
N PHE A 8 -20.18 -1.27 46.57
CA PHE A 8 -19.93 -1.03 47.98
C PHE A 8 -18.68 -1.74 48.50
N ASP A 9 -17.96 -2.50 47.64
CA ASP A 9 -16.74 -3.20 47.98
C ASP A 9 -15.54 -2.66 47.16
N LYS A 10 -14.63 -1.96 47.85
CA LYS A 10 -13.43 -1.38 47.25
C LYS A 10 -12.59 -2.44 46.54
N LYS A 11 -12.45 -3.65 47.09
CA LYS A 11 -11.67 -4.72 46.47
C LYS A 11 -12.28 -5.19 45.17
N SER A 12 -13.61 -5.20 45.06
CA SER A 12 -14.34 -5.52 43.83
C SER A 12 -14.07 -4.48 42.76
N ILE A 13 -14.05 -3.20 43.11
CA ILE A 13 -13.76 -2.09 42.21
C ILE A 13 -12.29 -2.18 41.72
N ASP A 14 -11.33 -2.34 42.64
CA ASP A 14 -9.91 -2.42 42.27
C ASP A 14 -9.63 -3.64 41.37
N LYS A 15 -10.30 -4.76 41.60
CA LYS A 15 -10.21 -5.94 40.75
C LYS A 15 -10.74 -5.66 39.32
N ALA A 16 -11.88 -4.96 39.22
CA ALA A 16 -12.47 -4.60 37.94
C ALA A 16 -11.57 -3.66 37.15
N ILE A 17 -10.96 -2.66 37.81
CA ILE A 17 -9.98 -1.75 37.19
C ILE A 17 -8.80 -2.55 36.61
N LYS A 18 -8.18 -3.42 37.38
CA LYS A 18 -7.07 -4.25 36.90
C LYS A 18 -7.47 -5.13 35.70
N GLN A 19 -8.67 -5.68 35.70
CA GLN A 19 -9.17 -6.47 34.57
C GLN A 19 -9.36 -5.62 33.31
N LEU A 20 -9.83 -4.37 33.44
CA LEU A 20 -9.98 -3.44 32.31
C LEU A 20 -8.62 -3.00 31.78
N GLU A 21 -7.65 -2.72 32.65
CA GLU A 21 -6.29 -2.37 32.25
C GLU A 21 -5.61 -3.51 31.47
N GLN A 22 -5.75 -4.75 31.97
CA GLN A 22 -5.24 -5.92 31.26
C GLN A 22 -5.93 -6.10 29.89
N TYR A 23 -7.26 -5.98 29.86
CA TYR A 23 -8.00 -6.07 28.61
C TYR A 23 -7.57 -5.00 27.58
N LYS A 24 -7.37 -3.76 28.04
CA LYS A 24 -6.86 -2.68 27.21
C LYS A 24 -5.49 -3.01 26.63
N LYS A 25 -4.58 -3.53 27.45
CA LYS A 25 -3.23 -3.95 27.04
C LYS A 25 -3.29 -5.05 25.97
N ASP A 26 -4.11 -6.07 26.23
CA ASP A 26 -4.27 -7.20 25.29
C ASP A 26 -4.91 -6.75 23.98
N PHE A 27 -5.87 -5.82 24.04
CA PHE A 27 -6.50 -5.26 22.84
C PHE A 27 -5.51 -4.49 21.99
N LEU A 28 -4.70 -3.61 22.60
CA LEU A 28 -3.68 -2.84 21.87
C LEU A 28 -2.62 -3.73 21.23
N ALA A 29 -2.19 -4.80 21.94
CA ALA A 29 -1.27 -5.77 21.37
C ALA A 29 -1.86 -6.51 20.15
N LYS A 30 -3.13 -6.86 20.20
CA LYS A 30 -3.83 -7.47 19.07
C LYS A 30 -4.02 -6.51 17.91
N GLU A 31 -4.33 -5.23 18.19
CA GLU A 31 -4.40 -4.18 17.18
C GLU A 31 -3.08 -4.04 16.41
N GLU A 32 -1.95 -4.02 17.12
CA GLU A 32 -0.63 -3.97 16.50
C GLU A 32 -0.37 -5.18 15.59
N ILE A 33 -0.68 -6.39 16.05
CA ILE A 33 -0.55 -7.61 15.25
C ILE A 33 -1.43 -7.55 13.99
N PHE A 34 -2.67 -7.05 14.13
CA PHE A 34 -3.60 -6.90 13.03
C PHE A 34 -3.07 -5.95 11.95
N VAL A 35 -2.66 -4.75 12.37
CA VAL A 35 -2.13 -3.73 11.47
C VAL A 35 -0.86 -4.23 10.77
N LYS A 36 0.04 -4.89 11.51
CA LYS A 36 1.27 -5.48 10.98
C LYS A 36 0.99 -6.50 9.89
N LYS A 37 0.12 -7.47 10.14
CA LYS A 37 -0.23 -8.51 9.16
C LYS A 37 -0.80 -7.92 7.87
N LEU A 38 -1.69 -6.92 7.98
CA LEU A 38 -2.24 -6.24 6.79
C LEU A 38 -1.15 -5.52 6.00
N ALA A 39 -0.29 -4.79 6.67
CA ALA A 39 0.76 -4.04 6.02
C ALA A 39 1.83 -4.94 5.36
N GLU A 40 2.17 -6.08 5.98
CA GLU A 40 3.06 -7.09 5.39
C GLU A 40 2.48 -7.67 4.09
N ILE A 41 1.17 -7.92 4.04
CA ILE A 41 0.49 -8.32 2.79
C ILE A 41 0.60 -7.21 1.75
N GLY A 42 0.35 -5.96 2.14
CA GLY A 42 0.45 -4.81 1.24
C GLY A 42 1.86 -4.67 0.64
N VAL A 43 2.91 -4.79 1.47
CA VAL A 43 4.31 -4.77 1.00
C VAL A 43 4.57 -5.91 0.01
N SER A 44 4.14 -7.12 0.33
CA SER A 44 4.36 -8.30 -0.53
C SER A 44 3.68 -8.12 -1.89
N VAL A 45 2.42 -7.70 -1.92
CA VAL A 45 1.66 -7.51 -3.16
C VAL A 45 2.25 -6.36 -4.00
N ALA A 46 2.53 -5.22 -3.38
CA ALA A 46 3.11 -4.08 -4.08
C ALA A 46 4.50 -4.40 -4.64
N SER A 47 5.38 -5.04 -3.85
CA SER A 47 6.71 -5.44 -4.31
C SER A 47 6.63 -6.37 -5.51
N THR A 48 5.71 -7.33 -5.49
CA THR A 48 5.49 -8.25 -6.63
C THR A 48 4.98 -7.49 -7.84
N GLY A 49 4.03 -6.57 -7.67
CA GLY A 49 3.47 -5.76 -8.75
C GLY A 49 4.53 -4.90 -9.44
N PHE A 50 5.37 -4.23 -8.67
CA PHE A 50 6.48 -3.46 -9.23
C PHE A 50 7.55 -4.33 -9.89
N ALA A 51 7.89 -5.48 -9.31
CA ALA A 51 8.90 -6.39 -9.88
C ALA A 51 8.47 -7.02 -11.21
N LEU A 52 7.18 -7.23 -11.40
CA LEU A 52 6.60 -7.82 -12.63
C LEU A 52 6.15 -6.77 -13.65
N ALA A 53 6.35 -5.49 -13.36
CA ALA A 53 5.92 -4.42 -14.25
C ALA A 53 6.64 -4.47 -15.60
N ASP A 54 5.88 -4.30 -16.68
CA ASP A 54 6.42 -4.10 -18.03
C ASP A 54 6.93 -2.66 -18.16
N TYR A 55 8.23 -2.48 -17.96
CA TYR A 55 8.89 -1.18 -17.94
C TYR A 55 10.24 -1.22 -18.67
N ASP A 56 10.38 -0.41 -19.72
CA ASP A 56 11.59 -0.36 -20.57
C ASP A 56 12.81 0.27 -19.87
N GLY A 57 12.62 0.98 -18.75
CA GLY A 57 13.67 1.67 -18.01
C GLY A 57 14.32 0.80 -16.92
N VAL A 58 15.16 1.45 -16.10
CA VAL A 58 15.69 0.83 -14.88
C VAL A 58 14.61 0.92 -13.79
N ASN A 59 14.19 -0.24 -13.30
CA ASN A 59 13.24 -0.30 -12.18
C ASN A 59 14.03 -0.17 -10.86
N ASP A 60 13.96 1.00 -10.25
CA ASP A 60 14.60 1.33 -8.97
C ASP A 60 13.63 1.31 -7.78
N VAL A 61 12.43 0.75 -7.99
CA VAL A 61 11.38 0.78 -6.97
C VAL A 61 11.69 -0.19 -5.83
N SER A 62 11.67 0.33 -4.62
CA SER A 62 11.66 -0.44 -3.38
C SER A 62 10.37 -0.21 -2.60
N VAL A 63 9.83 -1.28 -2.00
CA VAL A 63 8.62 -1.20 -1.19
C VAL A 63 8.95 -1.60 0.24
N ARG A 64 8.55 -0.77 1.19
CA ARG A 64 8.81 -0.99 2.61
C ARG A 64 7.59 -0.71 3.48
N LEU A 65 7.64 -1.25 4.69
CA LEU A 65 6.73 -0.92 5.78
C LEU A 65 7.32 0.21 6.63
N GLU A 66 6.50 1.20 6.93
CA GLU A 66 6.84 2.25 7.90
C GLU A 66 5.81 2.31 9.03
N TRP A 67 6.31 2.39 10.28
CA TRP A 67 5.50 2.54 11.46
C TRP A 67 5.40 4.00 11.90
N GLN A 68 4.18 4.45 12.17
CA GLN A 68 3.89 5.79 12.68
C GLN A 68 2.95 5.68 13.89
N GLY A 69 3.52 5.42 15.07
CA GLY A 69 2.74 5.18 16.28
C GLY A 69 1.95 3.88 16.19
N ASN A 70 0.62 3.96 16.16
CA ASN A 70 -0.30 2.83 16.01
C ASN A 70 -0.76 2.57 14.56
N LYS A 71 -0.13 3.23 13.60
CA LYS A 71 -0.44 3.09 12.17
C LYS A 71 0.75 2.48 11.45
N ALA A 72 0.47 1.77 10.37
CA ALA A 72 1.47 1.30 9.43
C ALA A 72 1.17 1.85 8.04
N ALA A 73 2.22 2.23 7.31
CA ALA A 73 2.13 2.65 5.93
C ALA A 73 2.96 1.70 5.05
N VAL A 74 2.41 1.34 3.90
CA VAL A 74 3.15 0.69 2.81
C VAL A 74 3.66 1.80 1.92
N ILE A 75 4.97 1.90 1.77
CA ILE A 75 5.64 2.98 1.04
C ILE A 75 6.43 2.39 -0.12
N ALA A 76 6.20 2.92 -1.31
CA ALA A 76 7.03 2.67 -2.49
C ALA A 76 7.93 3.87 -2.74
N GLU A 77 9.22 3.65 -2.89
CA GLU A 77 10.26 4.65 -3.09
C GLU A 77 11.10 4.32 -4.32
N GLY A 78 11.51 5.33 -5.06
CA GLY A 78 12.30 5.26 -6.28
C GLY A 78 11.94 6.39 -7.23
N GLU A 79 12.83 6.75 -8.13
CA GLU A 79 12.58 7.79 -9.15
C GLU A 79 11.52 7.34 -10.17
N THR A 80 11.41 6.02 -10.39
CA THR A 80 10.53 5.43 -11.40
C THR A 80 9.15 5.01 -10.89
N VAL A 81 8.87 5.12 -9.58
CA VAL A 81 7.58 4.72 -8.97
C VAL A 81 6.38 5.26 -9.75
N GLY A 82 6.36 6.57 -10.02
CA GLY A 82 5.22 7.20 -10.71
C GLY A 82 5.08 6.76 -12.17
N PHE A 83 6.20 6.47 -12.85
CA PHE A 83 6.17 5.99 -14.22
C PHE A 83 5.64 4.56 -14.31
N ILE A 84 5.97 3.73 -13.35
CA ILE A 84 5.57 2.32 -13.32
C ILE A 84 4.13 2.20 -12.82
N GLU A 85 3.78 2.86 -11.70
CA GLU A 85 2.44 2.77 -11.11
C GLU A 85 1.35 3.27 -12.07
N PHE A 86 1.59 4.44 -12.69
CA PHE A 86 0.58 5.13 -13.51
C PHE A 86 0.81 5.02 -15.01
N GLY A 87 1.84 4.32 -15.43
CA GLY A 87 2.20 4.20 -16.84
C GLY A 87 2.74 5.48 -17.47
N THR A 88 3.20 5.36 -18.71
CA THR A 88 3.71 6.44 -19.53
C THR A 88 3.24 6.32 -20.98
N GLY A 89 3.34 7.42 -21.73
CA GLY A 89 2.98 7.41 -23.15
C GLY A 89 1.49 7.66 -23.40
N VAL A 90 1.03 7.33 -24.59
CA VAL A 90 -0.38 7.44 -25.03
C VAL A 90 -0.89 6.14 -25.66
N LYS A 91 -0.08 5.07 -25.61
CA LYS A 91 -0.40 3.79 -26.23
C LYS A 91 -1.44 3.00 -25.46
N TYR A 92 -1.61 3.31 -24.18
CA TYR A 92 -2.50 2.58 -23.26
C TYR A 92 -3.68 3.48 -22.83
N PRO A 93 -4.55 3.92 -23.78
CA PRO A 93 -5.63 4.88 -23.48
C PRO A 93 -6.77 4.28 -22.65
N GLU A 94 -6.85 2.95 -22.61
CA GLU A 94 -7.92 2.22 -21.92
C GLU A 94 -7.69 2.06 -20.43
N TRP A 95 -6.61 2.64 -19.91
CA TRP A 95 -6.35 2.60 -18.49
C TRP A 95 -7.44 3.35 -17.73
N ASP A 96 -8.25 2.57 -17.05
CA ASP A 96 -9.32 3.07 -16.20
C ASP A 96 -8.78 3.38 -14.80
N ASN A 97 -8.86 4.64 -14.45
CA ASN A 97 -8.54 5.13 -13.11
C ASN A 97 -9.77 5.26 -12.20
N SER A 98 -10.88 4.63 -12.57
CA SER A 98 -12.09 4.60 -11.76
C SER A 98 -11.79 4.05 -10.36
N GLY A 99 -12.26 4.75 -9.34
CA GLY A 99 -12.02 4.40 -7.94
C GLY A 99 -10.70 4.90 -7.35
N MET A 100 -9.90 5.67 -8.09
CA MET A 100 -8.80 6.43 -7.51
C MET A 100 -9.29 7.80 -7.02
N GLU A 101 -8.79 8.27 -5.87
CA GLU A 101 -9.06 9.63 -5.37
C GLU A 101 -8.44 10.71 -6.24
N TYR A 102 -7.49 10.36 -7.11
CA TYR A 102 -6.78 11.27 -7.97
C TYR A 102 -6.74 10.77 -9.41
N THR A 103 -6.72 11.70 -10.34
CA THR A 103 -6.57 11.41 -11.76
C THR A 103 -5.10 11.12 -12.06
N PRO A 104 -4.73 9.94 -12.60
CA PRO A 104 -3.36 9.59 -12.90
C PRO A 104 -2.53 10.65 -13.63
N PRO A 105 -3.07 11.39 -14.61
CA PRO A 105 -2.35 12.47 -15.24
C PRO A 105 -1.84 13.57 -14.29
N LYS A 106 -2.33 13.64 -13.05
CA LYS A 106 -1.80 14.57 -12.04
C LYS A 106 -0.53 14.02 -11.36
N HIS A 107 -0.41 12.73 -11.24
CA HIS A 107 0.63 12.04 -10.47
C HIS A 107 1.61 11.26 -11.33
N GLY A 108 1.21 10.83 -12.53
CA GLY A 108 2.05 10.15 -13.49
C GLY A 108 2.42 11.03 -14.68
N THR A 109 3.09 10.45 -15.64
CA THR A 109 3.55 11.10 -16.88
C THR A 109 2.75 10.69 -18.10
N TYR A 110 1.74 9.84 -17.94
CA TYR A 110 0.88 9.40 -19.01
C TYR A 110 0.26 10.60 -19.76
N GLY A 111 0.44 10.64 -21.08
CA GLY A 111 -0.04 11.75 -21.94
C GLY A 111 0.61 13.11 -21.69
N LYS A 112 1.70 13.21 -20.92
CA LYS A 112 2.39 14.46 -20.61
C LYS A 112 3.80 14.51 -21.19
N GLY A 113 4.27 15.72 -21.52
CA GLY A 113 5.63 15.96 -22.00
C GLY A 113 5.99 15.06 -23.18
N HIS A 114 7.08 14.30 -23.07
CA HIS A 114 7.46 13.32 -24.09
C HIS A 114 6.42 12.20 -24.23
N GLY A 115 5.73 11.84 -23.16
CA GLY A 115 4.65 10.86 -23.15
C GLY A 115 3.40 11.27 -23.93
N ALA A 116 3.26 12.55 -24.31
CA ALA A 116 2.19 13.01 -25.18
C ALA A 116 2.42 12.69 -26.67
N ARG A 117 3.58 12.13 -27.04
CA ARG A 117 3.97 11.88 -28.44
C ARG A 117 3.45 10.52 -28.93
N PRO A 118 2.54 10.46 -29.91
CA PRO A 118 2.04 9.18 -30.44
C PRO A 118 3.12 8.30 -31.10
N LYS A 119 4.22 8.93 -31.57
CA LYS A 119 5.36 8.23 -32.17
C LYS A 119 6.41 7.77 -31.16
N GLY A 120 6.12 7.91 -29.84
CA GLY A 120 7.08 7.63 -28.80
C GLY A 120 8.21 8.66 -28.71
N TRP A 121 9.23 8.29 -27.96
CA TRP A 121 10.43 9.13 -27.76
C TRP A 121 11.67 8.26 -27.51
N TYR A 122 12.83 8.89 -27.63
CA TYR A 122 14.10 8.26 -27.28
C TYR A 122 14.47 8.64 -25.86
N PHE A 123 14.92 7.66 -25.08
CA PHE A 123 15.45 7.86 -23.74
C PHE A 123 16.70 7.01 -23.51
N LYS A 124 17.45 7.33 -22.47
CA LYS A 124 18.65 6.60 -22.08
C LYS A 124 18.43 5.98 -20.71
N PRO A 125 18.21 4.66 -20.59
CA PRO A 125 18.08 4.00 -19.32
C PRO A 125 19.43 3.91 -18.61
N GLY A 126 19.65 4.71 -17.56
CA GLY A 126 20.90 4.75 -16.81
C GLY A 126 22.11 5.03 -17.71
N GLU A 127 23.14 4.20 -17.63
CA GLU A 127 24.34 4.28 -18.48
C GLU A 127 24.23 3.48 -19.80
N GLY A 128 23.06 2.92 -20.07
CA GLY A 128 22.79 2.13 -21.27
C GLY A 128 22.79 2.91 -22.58
N ALA A 129 22.56 2.21 -23.68
CA ALA A 129 22.35 2.83 -25.00
C ALA A 129 21.02 3.57 -25.06
N VAL A 130 20.95 4.56 -25.96
CA VAL A 130 19.68 5.26 -26.25
C VAL A 130 18.68 4.28 -26.84
N GLN A 131 17.49 4.20 -26.25
CA GLN A 131 16.40 3.32 -26.67
C GLN A 131 15.19 4.14 -27.09
N HIS A 132 14.39 3.57 -27.98
CA HIS A 132 13.11 4.13 -28.37
C HIS A 132 12.00 3.46 -27.56
N THR A 133 11.09 4.25 -27.01
CA THR A 133 9.91 3.74 -26.29
C THR A 133 8.63 4.39 -26.76
N TYR A 134 7.52 3.67 -26.62
CA TYR A 134 6.15 4.20 -26.74
C TYR A 134 5.51 4.43 -25.36
N GLY A 135 6.25 4.20 -24.28
CA GLY A 135 5.78 4.19 -22.92
C GLY A 135 5.48 2.77 -22.42
N ASN A 136 4.93 2.69 -21.23
CA ASN A 136 4.61 1.44 -20.55
C ASN A 136 3.17 1.48 -20.00
N PRO A 137 2.50 0.31 -19.90
CA PRO A 137 1.23 0.23 -19.21
C PRO A 137 1.39 0.54 -17.72
N PRO A 138 0.33 1.02 -17.05
CA PRO A 138 0.32 1.17 -15.60
C PRO A 138 0.38 -0.20 -14.93
N ALA A 139 1.26 -0.36 -13.93
CA ALA A 139 1.35 -1.58 -13.15
C ALA A 139 0.28 -1.66 -12.06
N GLU A 140 -0.22 -0.52 -11.59
CA GLU A 140 -1.20 -0.39 -10.50
C GLU A 140 -0.84 -1.21 -9.25
N ALA A 141 0.45 -1.33 -8.94
CA ALA A 141 0.97 -2.19 -7.89
C ALA A 141 0.47 -1.76 -6.49
N MET A 142 0.48 -0.46 -6.19
CA MET A 142 -0.01 0.08 -4.93
C MET A 142 -1.54 0.00 -4.83
N ARG A 143 -2.24 0.22 -5.94
CA ARG A 143 -3.70 0.05 -6.00
C ARG A 143 -4.09 -1.39 -5.70
N THR A 144 -3.45 -2.34 -6.37
CA THR A 144 -3.69 -3.78 -6.15
C THR A 144 -3.40 -4.18 -4.70
N ALA A 145 -2.30 -3.68 -4.13
CA ALA A 145 -1.95 -3.93 -2.72
C ALA A 145 -3.05 -3.40 -1.78
N ARG A 146 -3.55 -2.19 -1.99
CA ARG A 146 -4.67 -1.61 -1.23
C ARG A 146 -5.90 -2.51 -1.29
N ASP A 147 -6.29 -2.92 -2.48
CA ASP A 147 -7.51 -3.70 -2.69
C ASP A 147 -7.41 -5.08 -2.03
N VAL A 148 -6.26 -5.75 -2.15
CA VAL A 148 -5.99 -7.01 -1.45
C VAL A 148 -6.00 -6.84 0.07
N MET A 149 -5.41 -5.75 0.59
CA MET A 149 -5.47 -5.48 2.04
C MET A 149 -6.92 -5.33 2.51
N ILE A 150 -7.76 -4.60 1.78
CA ILE A 150 -9.19 -4.41 2.11
C ILE A 150 -9.92 -5.76 2.13
N GLU A 151 -9.71 -6.62 1.14
CA GLU A 151 -10.31 -7.96 1.09
C GLU A 151 -9.90 -8.83 2.29
N LYS A 152 -8.68 -8.71 2.76
CA LYS A 152 -8.12 -9.51 3.87
C LYS A 152 -8.50 -9.02 5.26
N VAL A 153 -9.03 -7.80 5.42
CA VAL A 153 -9.37 -7.20 6.72
C VAL A 153 -10.19 -8.16 7.61
N THR A 154 -11.30 -8.68 7.08
CA THR A 154 -12.21 -9.53 7.87
C THR A 154 -11.57 -10.86 8.26
N GLN A 155 -10.80 -11.45 7.35
CA GLN A 155 -10.08 -12.70 7.60
C GLN A 155 -9.07 -12.51 8.73
N ILE A 156 -8.20 -11.51 8.62
CA ILE A 156 -7.13 -11.26 9.61
C ILE A 156 -7.73 -10.84 10.95
N ALA A 157 -8.79 -10.03 10.95
CA ALA A 157 -9.48 -9.68 12.18
C ALA A 157 -9.97 -10.93 12.93
N ARG A 158 -10.60 -11.88 12.22
CA ARG A 158 -11.03 -13.14 12.83
C ARG A 158 -9.89 -14.00 13.37
N GLU A 159 -8.72 -13.96 12.72
CA GLU A 159 -7.53 -14.68 13.20
C GLU A 159 -6.96 -14.08 14.50
N VAL A 160 -6.92 -12.75 14.57
CA VAL A 160 -6.29 -12.03 15.69
C VAL A 160 -7.20 -11.96 16.92
N TRP A 161 -8.52 -11.85 16.73
CA TRP A 161 -9.48 -11.68 17.84
C TRP A 161 -10.26 -12.96 18.20
N LYS A 162 -9.78 -14.10 17.77
CA LYS A 162 -10.30 -15.40 18.26
C LYS A 162 -10.08 -15.59 19.74
#